data_bdd4601e1b3976073698998358b79c64
#
_entry.id   bdd4601e1b3976073698998358b79c64
#
_cell.length_a   1.000
_cell.length_b   1.000
_cell.length_c   1.000
_cell.angle_alpha   90.00
_cell.angle_beta   90.00
_cell.angle_gamma   90.00
#
_symmetry.space_group_name_H-M   'P 1'
#
loop_
_entity.id
_entity.type
_entity.pdbx_description
1 polymer ?
#
loop_
_entity_poly.entity_id
_entity_poly.type
_entity_poly.pdbx_seq_one_letter_code
_entity_poly.pdbx_strand_id
1 'polypeptide(L)'
;MRVECASVTTTGEGVCRLPDGRVFLCRGATPGERVEATVTRVKKTLARGTKTRTIEPSPRAVEPRCPHHGTCGGCEWQHLAYDAQAALKRDVVADAMTRVGKVHDANAIVDACERAVETYEYRNRMEFAFAPSTSEGKGVDVGLRPRGSNASVVDVSAGCALQSDEANAALMAVRETLRRLGGEVEAFDRTSGKGTLRSVTIRTATASDGKRSVMVNLHTTAKDGELTEGPVAELVRDVSKIDAVSSVVHTSVPNEAELRRAGGGRTSKFVKGRKANANAKKKVVALYGDDVLVESLDGLQFELSSASFFQTNTKQAETLVRRVRDACGFSGNKTEIVLDLFCGAGTLGLSVASEASRVMGWEVVPEAVEDAKRNAEINGIVNADFYRVNLAKLNASKGAQGLLKTADGRTLPMPDIVITDPARPGMDAALIDILRKIGAKRIVYVSCNPSTQARDLLALTSSSTGPGDTAYEFKSCTPVDMFPHTPHVESIAVLDATTCNV
;
A
#
# COMPACT_ATOMS: atom_id res chain seq x y z
N MET A 1 -2.39 -25.69 22.65
CA MET A 1 -1.03 -26.27 22.60
C MET A 1 0.01 -25.21 22.90
N ARG A 2 1.19 -25.63 23.38
CA ARG A 2 2.30 -24.71 23.69
C ARG A 2 3.38 -24.85 22.64
N VAL A 3 3.84 -23.71 22.10
CA VAL A 3 4.87 -23.65 21.06
C VAL A 3 5.77 -22.44 21.25
N GLU A 4 7.00 -22.54 20.75
CA GLU A 4 7.96 -21.44 20.68
C GLU A 4 8.01 -20.90 19.25
N CYS A 5 8.05 -19.58 19.11
CA CYS A 5 8.13 -18.90 17.83
C CYS A 5 9.59 -18.60 17.47
N ALA A 6 10.07 -19.16 16.36
CA ALA A 6 11.46 -19.00 15.93
C ALA A 6 11.67 -17.86 14.93
N SER A 7 10.69 -17.60 14.04
CA SER A 7 10.78 -16.58 13.01
C SER A 7 9.37 -16.14 12.59
N VAL A 8 9.25 -15.26 11.60
CA VAL A 8 7.97 -14.83 11.02
C VAL A 8 7.96 -15.03 9.50
N THR A 9 6.77 -15.21 8.94
CA THR A 9 6.55 -15.21 7.49
C THR A 9 6.50 -13.77 6.97
N THR A 10 6.53 -13.60 5.64
CA THR A 10 6.28 -12.31 4.95
C THR A 10 4.90 -11.70 5.24
N THR A 11 3.97 -12.49 5.79
CA THR A 11 2.63 -12.05 6.21
C THR A 11 2.52 -11.83 7.73
N GLY A 12 3.62 -11.94 8.48
CA GLY A 12 3.66 -11.72 9.93
C GLY A 12 3.14 -12.89 10.79
N GLU A 13 2.84 -14.06 10.18
CA GLU A 13 2.51 -15.26 10.97
C GLU A 13 3.80 -15.81 11.62
N GLY A 14 3.79 -16.03 12.91
CA GLY A 14 4.92 -16.65 13.63
C GLY A 14 5.16 -18.07 13.14
N VAL A 15 6.41 -18.41 12.87
CA VAL A 15 6.84 -19.76 12.46
C VAL A 15 7.28 -20.53 13.69
N CYS A 16 6.49 -21.53 14.07
CA CYS A 16 6.76 -22.44 15.17
C CYS A 16 6.93 -23.88 14.66
N ARG A 17 7.33 -24.78 15.54
CA ARG A 17 7.35 -26.22 15.24
C ARG A 17 6.48 -26.99 16.22
N LEU A 18 5.77 -27.98 15.70
CA LEU A 18 5.04 -28.96 16.50
C LEU A 18 6.00 -30.03 17.04
N PRO A 19 5.60 -30.76 18.09
CA PRO A 19 6.38 -31.90 18.62
C PRO A 19 6.70 -32.97 17.57
N ASP A 20 5.86 -33.14 16.56
CA ASP A 20 6.03 -34.05 15.44
C ASP A 20 6.87 -33.49 14.28
N GLY A 21 7.49 -32.31 14.47
CA GLY A 21 8.40 -31.66 13.50
C GLY A 21 7.70 -30.82 12.44
N ARG A 22 6.35 -30.85 12.32
CA ARG A 22 5.63 -30.03 11.33
C ARG A 22 5.76 -28.55 11.63
N VAL A 23 5.78 -27.73 10.58
CA VAL A 23 5.70 -26.28 10.70
C VAL A 23 4.31 -25.89 11.19
N PHE A 24 4.26 -25.00 12.19
CA PHE A 24 3.03 -24.40 12.70
C PHE A 24 3.08 -22.89 12.53
N LEU A 25 2.21 -22.37 11.66
CA LEU A 25 2.04 -20.93 11.48
C LEU A 25 1.04 -20.40 12.50
N CYS A 26 1.55 -19.62 13.43
CA CYS A 26 0.79 -19.09 14.57
C CYS A 26 0.54 -17.58 14.38
N ARG A 27 -0.70 -17.20 14.06
CA ARG A 27 -1.07 -15.80 13.99
C ARG A 27 -0.93 -15.14 15.36
N GLY A 28 -0.25 -13.98 15.42
CA GLY A 28 -0.06 -13.18 16.61
C GLY A 28 1.12 -13.60 17.49
N ALA A 29 1.86 -14.66 17.13
CA ALA A 29 3.12 -15.01 17.78
C ALA A 29 4.29 -14.29 17.09
N THR A 30 5.27 -13.87 17.89
CA THR A 30 6.49 -13.20 17.42
C THR A 30 7.74 -13.93 17.92
N PRO A 31 8.89 -13.79 17.23
CA PRO A 31 10.10 -14.53 17.56
C PRO A 31 10.55 -14.32 19.02
N GLY A 32 10.99 -15.42 19.64
CA GLY A 32 11.40 -15.45 21.03
C GLY A 32 10.25 -15.58 22.03
N GLU A 33 8.98 -15.58 21.57
CA GLU A 33 7.84 -15.85 22.43
C GLU A 33 7.59 -17.36 22.62
N ARG A 34 7.21 -17.75 23.81
CA ARG A 34 6.56 -19.02 24.10
C ARG A 34 5.07 -18.79 24.33
N VAL A 35 4.23 -19.42 23.53
CA VAL A 35 2.80 -19.09 23.48
C VAL A 35 1.91 -20.32 23.63
N GLU A 36 0.71 -20.10 24.18
CA GLU A 36 -0.42 -21.00 23.97
C GLU A 36 -1.16 -20.60 22.70
N ALA A 37 -1.49 -21.59 21.88
CA ALA A 37 -2.18 -21.38 20.62
C ALA A 37 -3.28 -22.42 20.39
N THR A 38 -4.36 -21.98 19.74
CA THR A 38 -5.41 -22.87 19.22
C THR A 38 -5.12 -23.21 17.77
N VAL A 39 -5.13 -24.50 17.45
CA VAL A 39 -4.96 -25.00 16.10
C VAL A 39 -6.28 -24.84 15.35
N THR A 40 -6.27 -24.16 14.21
CA THR A 40 -7.47 -23.91 13.39
C THR A 40 -7.51 -24.77 12.13
N ARG A 41 -6.33 -25.20 11.64
CA ARG A 41 -6.23 -26.02 10.43
C ARG A 41 -4.98 -26.91 10.47
N VAL A 42 -5.15 -28.17 10.06
CA VAL A 42 -4.05 -29.13 9.96
C VAL A 42 -3.99 -29.66 8.52
N LYS A 43 -2.76 -29.67 7.96
CA LYS A 43 -2.40 -30.34 6.69
C LYS A 43 -1.27 -31.34 6.94
N LYS A 44 -0.90 -32.11 5.93
CA LYS A 44 0.15 -33.15 6.04
C LYS A 44 1.49 -32.59 6.52
N THR A 45 1.93 -31.41 6.04
CA THR A 45 3.24 -30.80 6.32
C THR A 45 3.15 -29.50 7.11
N LEU A 46 1.96 -28.95 7.30
CA LEU A 46 1.74 -27.61 7.84
C LEU A 46 0.49 -27.58 8.72
N ALA A 47 0.58 -26.95 9.89
CA ALA A 47 -0.57 -26.59 10.68
C ALA A 47 -0.67 -25.06 10.81
N ARG A 48 -1.88 -24.54 11.04
CA ARG A 48 -2.13 -23.12 11.32
C ARG A 48 -2.98 -22.95 12.56
N GLY A 49 -2.77 -21.84 13.24
CA GLY A 49 -3.53 -21.49 14.43
C GLY A 49 -3.35 -20.04 14.84
N THR A 50 -3.89 -19.72 16.01
CA THR A 50 -3.86 -18.36 16.55
C THR A 50 -3.40 -18.41 18.00
N LYS A 51 -2.51 -17.50 18.37
CA LYS A 51 -2.08 -17.28 19.76
C LYS A 51 -3.29 -16.93 20.62
N THR A 52 -3.44 -17.64 21.73
CA THR A 52 -4.45 -17.34 22.75
C THR A 52 -3.87 -16.63 23.95
N ARG A 53 -2.62 -16.94 24.29
CA ARG A 53 -1.92 -16.34 25.43
C ARG A 53 -0.40 -16.41 25.24
N THR A 54 0.32 -15.39 25.67
CA THR A 54 1.78 -15.42 25.84
C THR A 54 2.11 -16.09 27.18
N ILE A 55 2.95 -17.13 27.17
CA ILE A 55 3.48 -17.80 28.37
C ILE A 55 4.75 -17.10 28.80
N GLU A 56 5.67 -16.91 27.87
CA GLU A 56 6.92 -16.19 28.06
C GLU A 56 7.03 -15.16 26.94
N PRO A 57 7.18 -13.85 27.29
CA PRO A 57 7.34 -12.81 26.27
C PRO A 57 8.68 -12.94 25.54
N SER A 58 8.77 -12.34 24.37
CA SER A 58 10.03 -12.17 23.66
C SER A 58 11.04 -11.42 24.55
N PRO A 59 12.34 -11.77 24.52
CA PRO A 59 13.38 -10.97 25.18
C PRO A 59 13.45 -9.52 24.70
N ARG A 60 12.82 -9.23 23.56
CA ARG A 60 12.73 -7.89 22.95
C ARG A 60 11.34 -7.26 23.14
N ALA A 61 10.54 -7.78 24.07
CA ALA A 61 9.22 -7.24 24.35
C ALA A 61 9.29 -5.86 25.00
N VAL A 62 8.37 -4.99 24.64
CA VAL A 62 8.14 -3.66 25.22
C VAL A 62 6.65 -3.46 25.47
N GLU A 63 6.30 -2.52 26.35
CA GLU A 63 4.90 -2.15 26.54
C GLU A 63 4.37 -1.37 25.32
N PRO A 64 3.25 -1.79 24.71
CA PRO A 64 2.66 -1.08 23.58
C PRO A 64 2.14 0.32 23.98
N ARG A 65 2.48 1.36 23.20
CA ARG A 65 1.95 2.72 23.42
C ARG A 65 0.43 2.78 23.23
N CYS A 66 -0.13 1.98 22.30
CA CYS A 66 -1.55 2.03 21.96
C CYS A 66 -2.38 1.13 22.89
N PRO A 67 -3.40 1.68 23.60
CA PRO A 67 -4.25 0.88 24.49
C PRO A 67 -5.10 -0.16 23.75
N HIS A 68 -5.27 -0.02 22.44
CA HIS A 68 -6.03 -0.96 21.60
C HIS A 68 -5.16 -2.08 21.00
N HIS A 69 -3.85 -2.14 21.35
CA HIS A 69 -2.97 -3.20 20.85
C HIS A 69 -3.51 -4.59 21.27
N GLY A 70 -3.46 -5.53 20.35
CA GLY A 70 -3.99 -6.88 20.58
C GLY A 70 -5.48 -7.06 20.20
N THR A 71 -6.29 -6.00 20.32
CA THR A 71 -7.71 -6.01 19.91
C THR A 71 -7.89 -5.43 18.52
N CYS A 72 -7.33 -4.24 18.27
CA CYS A 72 -7.33 -3.60 16.96
C CYS A 72 -6.45 -4.38 15.98
N GLY A 73 -6.92 -4.51 14.73
CA GLY A 73 -6.21 -5.20 13.66
C GLY A 73 -5.11 -4.35 12.97
N GLY A 74 -4.92 -3.08 13.36
CA GLY A 74 -4.04 -2.14 12.65
C GLY A 74 -2.55 -2.32 12.93
N CYS A 75 -2.17 -2.70 14.16
CA CYS A 75 -0.78 -2.89 14.58
C CYS A 75 -0.57 -4.29 15.13
N GLU A 76 0.48 -4.97 14.66
CA GLU A 76 0.75 -6.35 15.07
C GLU A 76 1.98 -6.46 15.98
N TRP A 77 2.91 -5.50 15.91
CA TRP A 77 4.25 -5.59 16.51
C TRP A 77 4.59 -4.46 17.52
N GLN A 78 3.61 -3.66 17.99
CA GLN A 78 3.89 -2.63 18.99
C GLN A 78 4.50 -3.16 20.31
N HIS A 79 4.30 -4.44 20.61
CA HIS A 79 4.89 -5.12 21.77
C HIS A 79 6.33 -5.58 21.56
N LEU A 80 6.95 -5.28 20.42
CA LEU A 80 8.36 -5.53 20.14
C LEU A 80 9.14 -4.22 20.07
N ALA A 81 10.34 -4.19 20.64
CA ALA A 81 11.27 -3.07 20.48
C ALA A 81 11.51 -2.78 19.00
N TYR A 82 11.59 -1.51 18.62
CA TYR A 82 11.59 -1.10 17.23
C TYR A 82 12.81 -1.61 16.43
N ASP A 83 13.97 -1.68 17.06
CA ASP A 83 15.17 -2.29 16.47
C ASP A 83 14.98 -3.78 16.12
N ALA A 84 14.23 -4.51 16.99
CA ALA A 84 13.87 -5.90 16.68
C ALA A 84 12.89 -5.98 15.48
N GLN A 85 11.94 -5.06 15.37
CA GLN A 85 11.05 -5.00 14.21
C GLN A 85 11.84 -4.78 12.92
N ALA A 86 12.79 -3.84 12.89
CA ALA A 86 13.63 -3.56 11.72
C ALA A 86 14.50 -4.78 11.34
N ALA A 87 15.10 -5.45 12.33
CA ALA A 87 15.86 -6.67 12.11
C ALA A 87 14.98 -7.79 11.50
N LEU A 88 13.78 -8.02 12.05
CA LEU A 88 12.84 -9.01 11.52
C LEU A 88 12.42 -8.70 10.07
N LYS A 89 12.22 -7.44 9.70
CA LYS A 89 11.90 -7.04 8.32
C LYS A 89 13.04 -7.37 7.36
N ARG A 90 14.27 -7.09 7.76
CA ARG A 90 15.47 -7.49 7.01
C ARG A 90 15.51 -9.00 6.83
N ASP A 91 15.33 -9.77 7.89
CA ASP A 91 15.40 -11.22 7.86
C ASP A 91 14.29 -11.85 6.99
N VAL A 92 13.08 -11.27 7.01
CA VAL A 92 11.96 -11.68 6.14
C VAL A 92 12.32 -11.49 4.67
N VAL A 93 12.98 -10.38 4.29
CA VAL A 93 13.44 -10.15 2.92
C VAL A 93 14.53 -11.12 2.54
N ALA A 94 15.56 -11.31 3.38
CA ALA A 94 16.66 -12.25 3.12
C ALA A 94 16.17 -13.70 2.99
N ASP A 95 15.21 -14.11 3.83
CA ASP A 95 14.60 -15.45 3.78
C ASP A 95 13.80 -15.65 2.47
N ALA A 96 13.07 -14.64 2.01
CA ALA A 96 12.37 -14.68 0.73
C ALA A 96 13.36 -14.80 -0.44
N MET A 97 14.44 -14.02 -0.45
CA MET A 97 15.49 -14.09 -1.48
C MET A 97 16.15 -15.48 -1.51
N THR A 98 16.47 -16.04 -0.33
CA THR A 98 17.07 -17.39 -0.24
C THR A 98 16.10 -18.47 -0.72
N ARG A 99 14.89 -18.51 -0.19
CA ARG A 99 13.97 -19.65 -0.39
C ARG A 99 13.23 -19.59 -1.71
N VAL A 100 12.77 -18.43 -2.12
CA VAL A 100 11.99 -18.23 -3.34
C VAL A 100 12.88 -17.78 -4.47
N GLY A 101 13.72 -16.78 -4.25
CA GLY A 101 14.65 -16.22 -5.23
C GLY A 101 15.85 -17.11 -5.56
N LYS A 102 16.10 -18.16 -4.74
CA LYS A 102 17.26 -19.07 -4.88
C LYS A 102 18.61 -18.33 -4.86
N VAL A 103 18.65 -17.18 -4.21
CA VAL A 103 19.88 -16.40 -4.06
C VAL A 103 20.79 -17.11 -3.07
N HIS A 104 22.01 -17.47 -3.49
CA HIS A 104 22.92 -18.33 -2.72
C HIS A 104 23.38 -17.66 -1.42
N ASP A 105 23.73 -16.39 -1.46
CA ASP A 105 24.18 -15.62 -0.29
C ASP A 105 23.34 -14.36 -0.09
N ALA A 106 22.03 -14.57 0.14
CA ALA A 106 21.10 -13.46 0.33
C ALA A 106 21.47 -12.58 1.54
N ASN A 107 22.14 -13.14 2.56
CA ASN A 107 22.56 -12.35 3.72
C ASN A 107 23.65 -11.34 3.42
N ALA A 108 24.50 -11.57 2.42
CA ALA A 108 25.50 -10.61 1.97
C ALA A 108 24.92 -9.52 1.03
N ILE A 109 23.81 -9.84 0.35
CA ILE A 109 23.20 -8.97 -0.67
C ILE A 109 22.07 -8.12 -0.10
N VAL A 110 21.40 -8.59 0.96
CA VAL A 110 20.31 -7.86 1.62
C VAL A 110 20.87 -6.98 2.72
N ASP A 111 20.74 -5.68 2.52
CA ASP A 111 21.20 -4.64 3.45
C ASP A 111 20.44 -4.66 4.78
N ALA A 112 20.89 -3.88 5.76
CA ALA A 112 20.10 -3.55 6.93
C ALA A 112 18.80 -2.83 6.51
N CYS A 113 17.73 -3.04 7.29
CA CYS A 113 16.47 -2.35 7.01
C CYS A 113 16.60 -0.84 7.29
N GLU A 114 16.27 -0.02 6.29
CA GLU A 114 16.11 1.40 6.46
C GLU A 114 14.99 1.69 7.46
N ARG A 115 15.37 2.24 8.59
CA ARG A 115 14.46 2.47 9.71
C ARG A 115 13.57 3.67 9.43
N ALA A 116 12.31 3.60 9.87
CA ALA A 116 11.41 4.73 9.75
C ALA A 116 11.91 5.92 10.57
N VAL A 117 11.78 7.11 10.00
CA VAL A 117 12.10 8.38 10.66
C VAL A 117 11.21 8.58 11.88
N GLU A 118 9.91 8.28 11.71
CA GLU A 118 8.90 8.34 12.75
C GLU A 118 8.19 6.98 12.85
N THR A 119 8.05 6.45 14.07
CA THR A 119 7.39 5.16 14.30
C THR A 119 5.92 5.29 14.68
N TYR A 120 5.49 6.48 15.09
CA TYR A 120 4.11 6.85 15.40
C TYR A 120 3.73 8.11 14.63
N GLU A 121 2.45 8.41 14.53
CA GLU A 121 1.90 9.60 13.87
C GLU A 121 2.27 9.75 12.39
N TYR A 122 2.78 8.67 11.80
CA TYR A 122 3.32 8.65 10.44
C TYR A 122 2.26 8.47 9.35
N ARG A 123 1.08 7.91 9.70
CA ARG A 123 0.06 7.62 8.69
C ARG A 123 -0.68 8.87 8.25
N ASN A 124 -0.48 9.23 7.00
CA ASN A 124 -1.18 10.32 6.35
C ASN A 124 -2.55 9.91 5.77
N ARG A 125 -2.93 8.60 5.81
CA ARG A 125 -4.23 8.12 5.35
C ARG A 125 -4.70 6.94 6.16
N MET A 126 -5.90 7.06 6.74
CA MET A 126 -6.56 5.99 7.49
C MET A 126 -8.00 5.86 7.01
N GLU A 127 -8.48 4.62 6.91
CA GLU A 127 -9.88 4.31 6.63
C GLU A 127 -10.52 3.66 7.84
N PHE A 128 -11.59 4.26 8.35
CA PHE A 128 -12.36 3.78 9.49
C PHE A 128 -13.71 3.28 8.99
N ALA A 129 -14.12 2.13 9.51
CA ALA A 129 -15.39 1.53 9.18
C ALA A 129 -16.50 2.02 10.10
N PHE A 130 -17.70 2.12 9.55
CA PHE A 130 -18.91 2.26 10.35
C PHE A 130 -19.50 0.88 10.64
N ALA A 131 -20.03 0.70 11.84
CA ALA A 131 -20.72 -0.50 12.27
C ALA A 131 -21.92 -0.13 13.18
N PRO A 132 -22.97 -0.99 13.26
CA PRO A 132 -24.02 -0.78 14.25
C PRO A 132 -23.42 -0.70 15.65
N SER A 133 -23.88 0.24 16.46
CA SER A 133 -23.41 0.39 17.84
C SER A 133 -23.74 -0.86 18.66
N THR A 134 -22.77 -1.27 19.49
CA THR A 134 -22.92 -2.38 20.44
C THR A 134 -23.31 -1.89 21.83
N SER A 135 -23.31 -0.57 22.08
CA SER A 135 -23.81 0.03 23.33
C SER A 135 -25.35 0.09 23.34
N GLU A 136 -25.93 0.19 24.54
CA GLU A 136 -27.39 0.32 24.72
C GLU A 136 -27.86 1.59 24.01
N GLY A 137 -28.47 1.43 22.84
CA GLY A 137 -29.00 2.50 22.01
C GLY A 137 -28.86 2.19 20.52
N LYS A 138 -29.75 2.75 19.70
CA LYS A 138 -29.62 2.73 18.25
C LYS A 138 -28.57 3.76 17.87
N GLY A 139 -27.66 3.40 16.94
CA GLY A 139 -26.65 4.32 16.46
C GLY A 139 -25.54 3.62 15.69
N VAL A 140 -24.50 4.37 15.37
CA VAL A 140 -23.36 3.92 14.57
C VAL A 140 -22.06 4.18 15.32
N ASP A 141 -21.24 3.15 15.46
CA ASP A 141 -19.86 3.26 15.92
C ASP A 141 -18.92 3.44 14.71
N VAL A 142 -17.86 4.22 14.91
CA VAL A 142 -16.77 4.40 13.94
C VAL A 142 -15.45 3.93 14.54
N GLY A 143 -14.66 3.18 13.75
CA GLY A 143 -13.39 2.68 14.25
C GLY A 143 -12.70 1.72 13.29
N LEU A 144 -11.67 1.06 13.80
CA LEU A 144 -10.89 0.07 13.05
C LEU A 144 -11.44 -1.33 13.27
N ARG A 145 -11.30 -2.18 12.26
CA ARG A 145 -11.73 -3.58 12.38
C ARG A 145 -10.86 -4.33 13.39
N PRO A 146 -11.46 -5.13 14.27
CA PRO A 146 -10.68 -6.01 15.14
C PRO A 146 -9.98 -7.09 14.30
N ARG A 147 -8.94 -7.65 14.86
CA ARG A 147 -8.15 -8.69 14.19
C ARG A 147 -9.02 -9.92 13.89
N GLY A 148 -9.19 -10.22 12.61
CA GLY A 148 -9.92 -11.43 12.15
C GLY A 148 -11.43 -11.32 12.14
N SER A 149 -12.02 -10.16 12.39
CA SER A 149 -13.47 -9.92 12.32
C SER A 149 -13.80 -8.71 11.46
N ASN A 150 -14.94 -8.78 10.77
CA ASN A 150 -15.51 -7.68 9.99
C ASN A 150 -16.90 -7.26 10.51
N ALA A 151 -17.37 -7.84 11.60
CA ALA A 151 -18.73 -7.62 12.11
C ALA A 151 -18.86 -6.38 13.02
N SER A 152 -17.77 -5.99 13.67
CA SER A 152 -17.72 -4.87 14.61
C SER A 152 -16.53 -3.96 14.32
N VAL A 153 -16.42 -2.86 15.04
CA VAL A 153 -15.26 -1.98 15.05
C VAL A 153 -14.72 -1.84 16.48
N VAL A 154 -13.42 -1.61 16.57
CA VAL A 154 -12.77 -1.17 17.80
C VAL A 154 -12.87 0.34 17.82
N ASP A 155 -13.52 0.88 18.83
CA ASP A 155 -13.58 2.32 19.06
C ASP A 155 -12.17 2.83 19.41
N VAL A 156 -11.58 3.54 18.47
CA VAL A 156 -10.26 4.17 18.63
C VAL A 156 -10.37 5.66 18.92
N SER A 157 -11.43 6.07 19.55
CA SER A 157 -11.77 7.48 19.81
C SER A 157 -10.83 8.19 20.78
N ALA A 158 -10.10 7.44 21.60
CA ALA A 158 -8.98 7.99 22.38
C ALA A 158 -7.78 8.39 21.51
N GLY A 159 -7.92 8.22 20.20
CA GLY A 159 -6.90 8.47 19.19
C GLY A 159 -6.21 7.19 18.71
N CYS A 160 -5.87 7.18 17.42
CA CYS A 160 -4.99 6.17 16.83
C CYS A 160 -3.56 6.70 16.87
N ALA A 161 -2.66 6.01 17.57
CA ALA A 161 -1.26 6.44 17.70
C ALA A 161 -0.49 6.50 16.37
N LEU A 162 -1.05 5.97 15.27
CA LEU A 162 -0.41 6.00 13.95
C LEU A 162 -0.75 7.23 13.12
N GLN A 163 -1.81 7.96 13.45
CA GLN A 163 -2.20 9.20 12.74
C GLN A 163 -1.96 10.43 13.61
N SER A 164 -1.88 11.59 12.98
CA SER A 164 -1.63 12.86 13.65
C SER A 164 -2.80 13.28 14.54
N ASP A 165 -2.55 14.25 15.43
CA ASP A 165 -3.56 14.80 16.33
C ASP A 165 -4.69 15.49 15.55
N GLU A 166 -4.40 16.16 14.44
CA GLU A 166 -5.41 16.80 13.58
C GLU A 166 -6.36 15.77 12.94
N ALA A 167 -5.79 14.64 12.50
CA ALA A 167 -6.59 13.53 11.96
C ALA A 167 -7.41 12.83 13.06
N ASN A 168 -6.85 12.72 14.28
CA ASN A 168 -7.57 12.21 15.45
C ASN A 168 -8.72 13.15 15.84
N ALA A 169 -8.51 14.47 15.80
CA ALA A 169 -9.56 15.46 16.06
C ALA A 169 -10.72 15.36 15.06
N ALA A 170 -10.41 15.20 13.76
CA ALA A 170 -11.42 14.97 12.73
C ALA A 170 -12.21 13.66 12.96
N LEU A 171 -11.54 12.57 13.33
CA LEU A 171 -12.20 11.29 13.68
C LEU A 171 -13.11 11.45 14.91
N MET A 172 -12.66 12.19 15.93
CA MET A 172 -13.44 12.48 17.13
C MET A 172 -14.72 13.25 16.77
N ALA A 173 -14.62 14.28 15.94
CA ALA A 173 -15.78 15.05 15.49
C ALA A 173 -16.81 14.16 14.75
N VAL A 174 -16.35 13.28 13.86
CA VAL A 174 -17.22 12.27 13.21
C VAL A 174 -17.94 11.43 14.25
N ARG A 175 -17.22 10.90 15.24
CA ARG A 175 -17.78 10.04 16.28
C ARG A 175 -18.82 10.78 17.17
N GLU A 176 -18.50 11.99 17.60
CA GLU A 176 -19.39 12.78 18.44
C GLU A 176 -20.69 13.13 17.70
N THR A 177 -20.58 13.49 16.42
CA THR A 177 -21.75 13.74 15.58
C THR A 177 -22.61 12.48 15.45
N LEU A 178 -22.02 11.33 15.18
CA LEU A 178 -22.74 10.05 15.09
C LEU A 178 -23.47 9.70 16.40
N ARG A 179 -22.85 9.94 17.54
CA ARG A 179 -23.46 9.72 18.85
C ARG A 179 -24.65 10.64 19.09
N ARG A 180 -24.53 11.90 18.69
CA ARG A 180 -25.61 12.91 18.80
C ARG A 180 -26.79 12.54 17.89
N LEU A 181 -26.53 12.08 16.67
CA LEU A 181 -27.54 11.65 15.71
C LEU A 181 -28.24 10.36 16.12
N GLY A 182 -27.55 9.50 16.87
CA GLY A 182 -28.13 8.27 17.39
C GLY A 182 -28.76 7.40 16.30
N GLY A 183 -30.06 7.08 16.43
CA GLY A 183 -30.78 6.22 15.49
C GLY A 183 -31.20 6.87 14.18
N GLU A 184 -30.90 8.15 13.95
CA GLU A 184 -31.20 8.83 12.69
C GLU A 184 -30.28 8.40 11.55
N VAL A 185 -29.15 7.74 11.89
CA VAL A 185 -28.18 7.19 10.93
C VAL A 185 -28.00 5.70 11.11
N GLU A 186 -27.78 5.00 10.01
CA GLU A 186 -27.53 3.57 10.01
C GLU A 186 -26.23 3.25 9.27
N ALA A 187 -25.41 2.36 9.87
CA ALA A 187 -24.29 1.76 9.18
C ALA A 187 -24.80 0.82 8.08
N PHE A 188 -24.14 0.84 6.92
CA PHE A 188 -24.51 -0.01 5.80
C PHE A 188 -24.26 -1.48 6.09
N ASP A 189 -25.34 -2.27 6.11
CA ASP A 189 -25.27 -3.72 6.20
C ASP A 189 -25.27 -4.35 4.80
N ARG A 190 -24.18 -5.03 4.48
CA ARG A 190 -24.00 -5.71 3.18
C ARG A 190 -24.99 -6.84 2.96
N THR A 191 -25.52 -7.45 4.03
CA THR A 191 -26.42 -8.59 3.95
C THR A 191 -27.83 -8.16 3.57
N SER A 192 -28.35 -7.16 4.27
CA SER A 192 -29.70 -6.60 4.04
C SER A 192 -29.71 -5.51 2.95
N GLY A 193 -28.58 -4.90 2.64
CA GLY A 193 -28.48 -3.73 1.75
C GLY A 193 -29.05 -2.44 2.33
N LYS A 194 -29.35 -2.42 3.64
CA LYS A 194 -29.87 -1.26 4.36
C LYS A 194 -28.75 -0.41 4.96
N GLY A 195 -29.09 0.82 5.33
CA GLY A 195 -28.16 1.79 5.92
C GLY A 195 -27.40 2.61 4.88
N THR A 196 -26.82 3.70 5.33
CA THR A 196 -26.20 4.71 4.47
C THR A 196 -24.69 4.79 4.63
N LEU A 197 -24.16 4.73 5.86
CA LEU A 197 -22.76 4.98 6.17
C LEU A 197 -21.92 3.71 5.99
N ARG A 198 -20.86 3.77 5.17
CA ARG A 198 -19.95 2.63 4.90
C ARG A 198 -18.60 2.74 5.60
N SER A 199 -17.89 3.82 5.34
CA SER A 199 -16.59 4.13 5.94
C SER A 199 -16.30 5.63 5.85
N VAL A 200 -15.33 6.08 6.61
CA VAL A 200 -14.73 7.40 6.46
C VAL A 200 -13.23 7.22 6.26
N THR A 201 -12.68 7.90 5.24
CA THR A 201 -11.23 8.02 5.06
C THR A 201 -10.80 9.39 5.54
N ILE A 202 -9.81 9.43 6.42
CA ILE A 202 -9.15 10.66 6.85
C ILE A 202 -7.78 10.67 6.22
N ARG A 203 -7.46 11.71 5.46
CA ARG A 203 -6.17 11.94 4.82
C ARG A 203 -5.59 13.24 5.35
N THR A 204 -4.33 13.24 5.70
CA THR A 204 -3.55 14.44 5.99
C THR A 204 -2.55 14.67 4.88
N ALA A 205 -2.18 15.93 4.68
CA ALA A 205 -1.08 16.33 3.84
C ALA A 205 -0.37 17.53 4.49
N THR A 206 0.94 17.60 4.30
CA THR A 206 1.75 18.70 4.83
C THR A 206 2.41 19.42 3.67
N ALA A 207 2.03 20.68 3.46
CA ALA A 207 2.59 21.51 2.42
C ALA A 207 4.02 21.97 2.76
N SER A 208 4.71 22.57 1.80
CA SER A 208 6.12 23.02 1.96
C SER A 208 6.31 24.08 3.05
N ASP A 209 5.27 24.83 3.41
CA ASP A 209 5.27 25.77 4.52
C ASP A 209 5.12 25.10 5.90
N GLY A 210 5.00 23.79 5.95
CA GLY A 210 4.81 22.99 7.17
C GLY A 210 3.35 22.94 7.65
N LYS A 211 2.41 23.60 6.98
CA LYS A 211 1.00 23.57 7.34
C LYS A 211 0.40 22.22 7.01
N ARG A 212 -0.17 21.55 8.02
CA ARG A 212 -0.92 20.31 7.84
C ARG A 212 -2.39 20.58 7.57
N SER A 213 -2.93 19.92 6.57
CA SER A 213 -4.32 19.97 6.16
C SER A 213 -4.95 18.58 6.22
N VAL A 214 -6.25 18.52 6.51
CA VAL A 214 -7.01 17.27 6.64
C VAL A 214 -8.14 17.24 5.63
N MET A 215 -8.24 16.14 4.90
CA MET A 215 -9.40 15.78 4.08
C MET A 215 -10.17 14.66 4.75
N VAL A 216 -11.47 14.84 4.89
CA VAL A 216 -12.39 13.80 5.36
C VAL A 216 -13.26 13.35 4.21
N ASN A 217 -13.11 12.09 3.78
CA ASN A 217 -13.91 11.51 2.71
C ASN A 217 -14.95 10.54 3.27
N LEU A 218 -16.21 10.90 3.17
CA LEU A 218 -17.35 10.10 3.60
C LEU A 218 -17.76 9.15 2.47
N HIS A 219 -17.67 7.84 2.72
CA HIS A 219 -18.13 6.81 1.79
C HIS A 219 -19.53 6.37 2.20
N THR A 220 -20.52 6.69 1.39
CA THR A 220 -21.92 6.38 1.70
C THR A 220 -22.69 5.86 0.49
N THR A 221 -23.90 5.37 0.71
CA THR A 221 -24.88 5.06 -0.33
C THR A 221 -25.85 6.21 -0.57
N ALA A 222 -25.68 7.36 0.10
CA ALA A 222 -26.53 8.54 -0.03
C ALA A 222 -26.52 9.09 -1.46
N LYS A 223 -27.66 9.62 -1.89
CA LYS A 223 -27.83 10.29 -3.17
C LYS A 223 -27.60 11.80 -3.01
N ASP A 224 -27.43 12.49 -4.14
CA ASP A 224 -27.06 13.92 -4.15
C ASP A 224 -27.96 14.80 -3.27
N GLY A 225 -29.30 14.61 -3.27
CA GLY A 225 -30.22 15.38 -2.46
C GLY A 225 -30.11 15.12 -0.94
N GLU A 226 -29.52 14.00 -0.54
CA GLU A 226 -29.32 13.63 0.87
C GLU A 226 -28.01 14.16 1.44
N LEU A 227 -27.17 14.81 0.61
CA LEU A 227 -25.87 15.33 1.03
C LEU A 227 -25.94 16.75 1.60
N THR A 228 -26.98 17.52 1.25
CA THR A 228 -27.16 18.91 1.67
C THR A 228 -28.07 19.08 2.87
N GLU A 229 -28.85 18.04 3.18
CA GLU A 229 -29.80 18.04 4.31
C GLU A 229 -29.69 16.71 5.08
N GLY A 230 -30.05 16.74 6.37
CA GLY A 230 -30.07 15.56 7.23
C GLY A 230 -28.69 15.15 7.78
N PRO A 231 -28.53 13.88 8.18
CA PRO A 231 -27.39 13.43 8.98
C PRO A 231 -26.02 13.58 8.31
N VAL A 232 -25.92 13.43 6.98
CA VAL A 232 -24.64 13.62 6.27
C VAL A 232 -24.23 15.09 6.29
N ALA A 233 -25.18 16.01 6.09
CA ALA A 233 -24.91 17.44 6.17
C ALA A 233 -24.44 17.87 7.57
N GLU A 234 -24.96 17.25 8.63
CA GLU A 234 -24.50 17.50 10.00
C GLU A 234 -23.08 17.01 10.24
N LEU A 235 -22.72 15.83 9.73
CA LEU A 235 -21.34 15.35 9.74
C LEU A 235 -20.39 16.33 9.05
N VAL A 236 -20.76 16.81 7.85
CA VAL A 236 -19.96 17.81 7.12
C VAL A 236 -19.78 19.07 7.95
N ARG A 237 -20.90 19.60 8.50
CA ARG A 237 -20.90 20.85 9.29
C ARG A 237 -20.02 20.77 10.54
N ASP A 238 -20.06 19.64 11.25
CA ASP A 238 -19.30 19.50 12.49
C ASP A 238 -17.82 19.22 12.22
N VAL A 239 -17.52 18.40 11.23
CA VAL A 239 -16.13 18.13 10.83
C VAL A 239 -15.44 19.36 10.26
N SER A 240 -16.15 20.20 9.48
CA SER A 240 -15.58 21.43 8.90
C SER A 240 -15.28 22.53 9.94
N LYS A 241 -15.70 22.38 11.20
CA LYS A 241 -15.32 23.30 12.29
C LYS A 241 -13.91 23.02 12.84
N ILE A 242 -13.30 21.90 12.49
CA ILE A 242 -11.93 21.57 12.91
C ILE A 242 -10.97 22.38 12.05
N ASP A 243 -10.15 23.22 12.65
CA ASP A 243 -9.28 24.19 11.95
C ASP A 243 -8.37 23.55 10.89
N ALA A 244 -7.87 22.33 11.14
CA ALA A 244 -7.05 21.63 10.19
C ALA A 244 -7.82 21.02 9.02
N VAL A 245 -9.15 20.88 9.11
CA VAL A 245 -9.97 20.31 8.03
C VAL A 245 -10.17 21.36 6.94
N SER A 246 -9.48 21.17 5.83
CA SER A 246 -9.58 22.02 4.63
C SER A 246 -10.49 21.45 3.56
N SER A 247 -10.87 20.16 3.68
CA SER A 247 -11.65 19.46 2.66
C SER A 247 -12.57 18.41 3.29
N VAL A 248 -13.83 18.40 2.88
CA VAL A 248 -14.75 17.29 3.12
C VAL A 248 -15.34 16.83 1.80
N VAL A 249 -15.11 15.57 1.49
CA VAL A 249 -15.49 14.95 0.21
C VAL A 249 -16.49 13.84 0.46
N HIS A 250 -17.44 13.68 -0.43
CA HIS A 250 -18.33 12.52 -0.46
C HIS A 250 -17.97 11.61 -1.64
N THR A 251 -17.83 10.32 -1.36
CA THR A 251 -17.72 9.28 -2.38
C THR A 251 -18.96 8.40 -2.35
N SER A 252 -19.79 8.51 -3.39
CA SER A 252 -20.95 7.63 -3.57
C SER A 252 -20.47 6.20 -3.87
N VAL A 253 -20.93 5.25 -3.08
CA VAL A 253 -20.65 3.82 -3.27
C VAL A 253 -21.98 3.10 -3.55
N PRO A 254 -22.24 2.67 -4.79
CA PRO A 254 -23.49 2.00 -5.14
C PRO A 254 -23.78 0.81 -4.22
N ASN A 255 -25.03 0.58 -3.87
CA ASN A 255 -25.41 -0.62 -3.13
C ASN A 255 -25.35 -1.86 -4.05
N GLU A 256 -25.25 -3.06 -3.46
CA GLU A 256 -25.12 -4.31 -4.26
C GLU A 256 -26.35 -4.56 -5.15
N ALA A 257 -27.54 -4.07 -4.77
CA ALA A 257 -28.74 -4.19 -5.58
C ALA A 257 -28.66 -3.32 -6.84
N GLU A 258 -28.07 -2.12 -6.74
CA GLU A 258 -27.80 -1.25 -7.89
C GLU A 258 -26.73 -1.86 -8.81
N LEU A 259 -25.67 -2.45 -8.22
CA LEU A 259 -24.65 -3.18 -8.99
C LEU A 259 -25.24 -4.41 -9.70
N ARG A 260 -26.20 -5.10 -9.09
CA ARG A 260 -26.91 -6.24 -9.71
C ARG A 260 -27.84 -5.80 -10.85
N ARG A 261 -28.55 -4.68 -10.70
CA ARG A 261 -29.40 -4.08 -11.75
C ARG A 261 -28.58 -3.58 -12.94
N ALA A 262 -27.37 -3.11 -12.70
CA ALA A 262 -26.43 -2.66 -13.73
C ALA A 262 -25.75 -3.82 -14.49
N GLY A 263 -26.23 -5.08 -14.36
CA GLY A 263 -25.74 -6.23 -15.13
C GLY A 263 -24.67 -7.08 -14.45
N GLY A 264 -24.43 -6.89 -13.14
CA GLY A 264 -23.53 -7.73 -12.34
C GLY A 264 -24.25 -8.94 -11.77
N GLY A 265 -24.25 -10.09 -12.47
CA GLY A 265 -24.84 -11.34 -11.98
C GLY A 265 -24.20 -11.82 -10.67
N ARG A 266 -24.98 -12.66 -9.91
CA ARG A 266 -24.62 -13.29 -8.63
C ARG A 266 -23.15 -13.69 -8.54
N THR A 267 -22.39 -13.11 -7.64
CA THR A 267 -21.06 -13.58 -7.26
C THR A 267 -21.01 -14.00 -5.80
N SER A 268 -21.53 -15.20 -5.51
CA SER A 268 -20.97 -16.00 -4.44
C SER A 268 -19.87 -16.87 -5.09
N LYS A 269 -18.65 -16.51 -4.88
CA LYS A 269 -17.34 -17.16 -5.02
C LYS A 269 -16.39 -16.20 -5.70
N PHE A 270 -15.22 -15.99 -5.09
CA PHE A 270 -14.07 -15.36 -5.71
C PHE A 270 -13.88 -15.96 -7.12
N VAL A 271 -14.33 -15.24 -8.15
CA VAL A 271 -14.06 -15.59 -9.54
C VAL A 271 -12.84 -14.78 -9.96
N LYS A 272 -11.70 -15.48 -10.02
CA LYS A 272 -10.55 -15.02 -10.80
C LYS A 272 -11.05 -14.59 -12.18
N GLY A 273 -10.82 -13.32 -12.56
CA GLY A 273 -10.83 -12.90 -13.94
C GLY A 273 -12.12 -12.36 -14.54
N ARG A 274 -13.10 -11.85 -13.77
CA ARG A 274 -14.21 -11.09 -14.37
C ARG A 274 -14.10 -9.60 -14.01
N LYS A 275 -13.98 -8.79 -15.06
CA LYS A 275 -14.06 -7.33 -15.04
C LYS A 275 -15.30 -6.92 -14.26
N ALA A 276 -15.13 -6.28 -13.09
CA ALA A 276 -16.17 -5.46 -12.52
C ALA A 276 -16.60 -4.47 -13.61
N ASN A 277 -17.92 -4.34 -13.82
CA ASN A 277 -18.43 -3.39 -14.78
C ASN A 277 -17.91 -2.00 -14.41
N ALA A 278 -16.98 -1.48 -15.19
CA ALA A 278 -16.32 -0.19 -14.99
C ALA A 278 -17.28 1.02 -15.15
N ASN A 279 -18.58 0.76 -15.35
CA ASN A 279 -19.58 1.79 -15.62
C ASN A 279 -20.33 2.30 -14.38
N ALA A 280 -20.15 1.70 -13.20
CA ALA A 280 -20.59 2.34 -11.97
C ALA A 280 -19.44 3.25 -11.47
N LYS A 281 -19.23 4.40 -12.15
CA LYS A 281 -18.28 5.41 -11.69
C LYS A 281 -18.65 5.81 -10.26
N LYS A 282 -17.71 5.66 -9.33
CA LYS A 282 -17.82 6.31 -8.03
C LYS A 282 -17.93 7.80 -8.29
N LYS A 283 -19.04 8.40 -7.86
CA LYS A 283 -19.19 9.85 -7.94
C LYS A 283 -18.51 10.46 -6.73
N VAL A 284 -17.56 11.33 -6.95
CA VAL A 284 -16.87 12.09 -5.91
C VAL A 284 -17.38 13.53 -5.99
N VAL A 285 -17.75 14.10 -4.85
CA VAL A 285 -18.27 15.48 -4.74
C VAL A 285 -17.61 16.14 -3.54
N ALA A 286 -17.01 17.32 -3.74
CA ALA A 286 -16.57 18.18 -2.63
C ALA A 286 -17.81 18.78 -1.95
N LEU A 287 -17.91 18.61 -0.65
CA LEU A 287 -18.98 19.16 0.19
C LEU A 287 -18.52 20.38 1.00
N TYR A 288 -17.21 20.50 1.20
CA TYR A 288 -16.56 21.63 1.85
C TYR A 288 -15.11 21.72 1.36
N GLY A 289 -14.65 22.95 1.06
CA GLY A 289 -13.30 23.21 0.58
C GLY A 289 -12.98 22.54 -0.78
N ASP A 290 -11.70 22.38 -1.07
CA ASP A 290 -11.22 21.79 -2.30
C ASP A 290 -11.27 20.24 -2.25
N ASP A 291 -11.27 19.59 -3.40
CA ASP A 291 -11.25 18.12 -3.52
C ASP A 291 -9.84 17.52 -3.56
N VAL A 292 -8.81 18.37 -3.38
CA VAL A 292 -7.40 17.99 -3.34
C VAL A 292 -6.70 18.55 -2.11
N LEU A 293 -5.66 17.85 -1.66
CA LEU A 293 -4.65 18.31 -0.72
C LEU A 293 -3.30 18.39 -1.43
N VAL A 294 -2.40 19.25 -0.93
CA VAL A 294 -1.02 19.33 -1.41
C VAL A 294 -0.09 18.73 -0.36
N GLU A 295 0.67 17.70 -0.75
CA GLU A 295 1.67 17.04 0.08
C GLU A 295 3.06 17.39 -0.43
N SER A 296 4.00 17.71 0.47
CA SER A 296 5.41 17.88 0.15
C SER A 296 6.16 16.57 0.39
N LEU A 297 6.97 16.14 -0.59
CA LEU A 297 7.81 14.96 -0.50
C LEU A 297 9.14 15.22 -1.19
N ASP A 298 10.24 15.16 -0.44
CA ASP A 298 11.62 15.34 -0.91
C ASP A 298 11.81 16.60 -1.80
N GLY A 299 11.16 17.70 -1.39
CA GLY A 299 11.21 19.00 -2.09
C GLY A 299 10.23 19.16 -3.25
N LEU A 300 9.48 18.12 -3.61
CA LEU A 300 8.42 18.17 -4.63
C LEU A 300 7.04 18.33 -3.99
N GLN A 301 6.12 18.93 -4.72
CA GLN A 301 4.72 19.08 -4.35
C GLN A 301 3.87 18.05 -5.10
N PHE A 302 2.91 17.43 -4.42
CA PHE A 302 1.99 16.47 -5.01
C PHE A 302 0.54 16.83 -4.67
N GLU A 303 -0.28 17.00 -5.70
CA GLU A 303 -1.73 17.10 -5.52
C GLU A 303 -2.32 15.72 -5.28
N LEU A 304 -3.05 15.59 -4.18
CA LEU A 304 -3.66 14.36 -3.72
C LEU A 304 -5.17 14.49 -3.69
N SER A 305 -5.86 13.89 -4.64
CA SER A 305 -7.31 13.74 -4.58
C SER A 305 -7.72 12.67 -3.54
N SER A 306 -9.00 12.61 -3.21
CA SER A 306 -9.53 11.59 -2.31
C SER A 306 -9.29 10.15 -2.79
N ALA A 307 -9.15 9.95 -4.10
CA ALA A 307 -8.96 8.65 -4.75
C ALA A 307 -7.49 8.34 -5.09
N SER A 308 -6.60 9.34 -5.14
CA SER A 308 -5.19 9.17 -5.50
C SER A 308 -4.49 8.22 -4.54
N PHE A 309 -3.73 7.28 -5.11
CA PHE A 309 -2.76 6.53 -4.33
C PHE A 309 -1.55 7.44 -4.02
N PHE A 310 -1.11 7.40 -2.79
CA PHE A 310 0.14 8.02 -2.33
C PHE A 310 0.68 7.19 -1.17
N GLN A 311 2.00 7.19 -0.97
CA GLN A 311 2.64 6.48 0.14
C GLN A 311 2.09 6.99 1.48
N THR A 312 1.65 6.05 2.34
CA THR A 312 0.92 6.43 3.57
C THR A 312 1.80 6.90 4.73
N ASN A 313 3.11 6.92 4.53
CA ASN A 313 4.13 7.43 5.45
C ASN A 313 5.04 8.37 4.67
N THR A 314 4.72 9.66 4.63
CA THR A 314 5.44 10.66 3.82
C THR A 314 6.90 10.78 4.22
N LYS A 315 7.20 10.84 5.53
CA LYS A 315 8.58 10.96 6.02
C LYS A 315 9.46 9.78 5.59
N GLN A 316 8.92 8.58 5.63
CA GLN A 316 9.65 7.40 5.18
C GLN A 316 9.64 7.26 3.66
N ALA A 317 8.62 7.78 2.97
CA ALA A 317 8.61 7.85 1.52
C ALA A 317 9.72 8.74 0.97
N GLU A 318 10.12 9.81 1.68
CA GLU A 318 11.32 10.59 1.33
C GLU A 318 12.59 9.72 1.36
N THR A 319 12.71 8.84 2.36
CA THR A 319 13.81 7.86 2.42
C THR A 319 13.72 6.87 1.25
N LEU A 320 12.52 6.36 0.96
CA LEU A 320 12.28 5.45 -0.15
C LEU A 320 12.70 6.06 -1.50
N VAL A 321 12.25 7.29 -1.81
CA VAL A 321 12.57 7.93 -3.09
C VAL A 321 14.05 8.27 -3.20
N ARG A 322 14.72 8.69 -2.11
CA ARG A 322 16.18 8.89 -2.10
C ARG A 322 16.93 7.58 -2.37
N ARG A 323 16.53 6.47 -1.73
CA ARG A 323 17.13 5.15 -1.97
C ARG A 323 16.88 4.64 -3.39
N VAL A 324 15.71 4.91 -3.98
CA VAL A 324 15.44 4.61 -5.39
C VAL A 324 16.35 5.45 -6.31
N ARG A 325 16.53 6.73 -6.02
CA ARG A 325 17.45 7.61 -6.77
C ARG A 325 18.90 7.09 -6.70
N ASP A 326 19.39 6.76 -5.51
CA ASP A 326 20.71 6.16 -5.31
C ASP A 326 20.84 4.83 -6.10
N ALA A 327 19.81 3.98 -6.03
CA ALA A 327 19.75 2.68 -6.71
C ALA A 327 19.79 2.83 -8.25
N CYS A 328 19.27 3.92 -8.81
CA CYS A 328 19.36 4.20 -10.23
C CYS A 328 20.81 4.33 -10.71
N GLY A 329 21.73 4.79 -9.87
CA GLY A 329 23.16 4.89 -10.19
C GLY A 329 23.45 5.81 -11.36
N PHE A 330 22.85 6.99 -11.36
CA PHE A 330 23.05 7.99 -12.41
C PHE A 330 24.53 8.38 -12.55
N SER A 331 24.96 8.63 -13.78
CA SER A 331 26.35 9.04 -14.09
C SER A 331 26.70 10.45 -13.63
N GLY A 332 25.68 11.26 -13.27
CA GLY A 332 25.81 12.68 -12.99
C GLY A 332 25.84 13.59 -14.23
N ASN A 333 25.88 13.01 -15.44
CA ASN A 333 25.89 13.75 -16.70
C ASN A 333 24.48 14.06 -17.25
N LYS A 334 23.43 13.57 -16.59
CA LYS A 334 22.03 13.70 -16.99
C LYS A 334 21.75 13.17 -18.41
N THR A 335 22.33 12.02 -18.72
CA THR A 335 22.18 11.39 -20.05
C THR A 335 21.19 10.23 -20.05
N GLU A 336 20.95 9.67 -18.87
CA GLU A 336 20.13 8.46 -18.72
C GLU A 336 18.66 8.77 -18.97
N ILE A 337 18.01 7.82 -19.64
CA ILE A 337 16.56 7.78 -19.88
C ILE A 337 15.94 6.78 -18.92
N VAL A 338 14.94 7.22 -18.16
CA VAL A 338 14.25 6.40 -17.16
C VAL A 338 12.86 6.02 -17.66
N LEU A 339 12.49 4.76 -17.51
CA LEU A 339 11.12 4.27 -17.68
C LEU A 339 10.57 3.85 -16.32
N ASP A 340 9.53 4.55 -15.84
CA ASP A 340 8.83 4.27 -14.58
C ASP A 340 7.55 3.47 -14.88
N LEU A 341 7.54 2.18 -14.53
CA LEU A 341 6.42 1.28 -14.72
C LEU A 341 5.53 1.24 -13.47
N PHE A 342 4.22 1.29 -13.69
CA PHE A 342 3.22 1.46 -12.62
C PHE A 342 3.38 2.80 -11.88
N CYS A 343 3.68 3.86 -12.63
CA CYS A 343 4.13 5.14 -12.08
C CYS A 343 3.09 5.84 -11.17
N GLY A 344 1.81 5.42 -11.17
CA GLY A 344 0.75 6.05 -10.39
C GLY A 344 0.68 7.56 -10.67
N ALA A 345 0.72 8.37 -9.61
CA ALA A 345 0.78 9.84 -9.67
C ALA A 345 2.18 10.41 -9.98
N GLY A 346 3.11 9.56 -10.44
CA GLY A 346 4.45 9.96 -10.87
C GLY A 346 5.48 10.07 -9.75
N THR A 347 5.21 9.59 -8.54
CA THR A 347 6.05 9.85 -7.37
C THR A 347 7.52 9.43 -7.57
N LEU A 348 7.79 8.22 -8.04
CA LEU A 348 9.16 7.73 -8.24
C LEU A 348 9.82 8.41 -9.45
N GLY A 349 9.12 8.45 -10.59
CA GLY A 349 9.66 9.06 -11.80
C GLY A 349 9.99 10.54 -11.62
N LEU A 350 9.10 11.32 -10.99
CA LEU A 350 9.36 12.75 -10.74
C LEU A 350 10.51 12.97 -9.76
N SER A 351 10.67 12.11 -8.75
CA SER A 351 11.76 12.24 -7.77
C SER A 351 13.16 12.03 -8.36
N VAL A 352 13.27 11.39 -9.53
CA VAL A 352 14.54 11.17 -10.23
C VAL A 352 14.72 12.07 -11.46
N ALA A 353 13.73 12.89 -11.80
CA ALA A 353 13.74 13.68 -13.03
C ALA A 353 14.89 14.70 -13.08
N SER A 354 15.34 15.20 -11.91
CA SER A 354 16.49 16.14 -11.83
C SER A 354 17.81 15.50 -12.25
N GLU A 355 17.96 14.18 -12.15
CA GLU A 355 19.18 13.42 -12.49
C GLU A 355 19.13 12.83 -13.91
N ALA A 356 17.93 12.69 -14.49
CA ALA A 356 17.69 12.04 -15.78
C ALA A 356 17.66 13.06 -16.94
N SER A 357 18.00 12.60 -18.16
CA SER A 357 17.72 13.37 -19.38
C SER A 357 16.23 13.36 -19.70
N ARG A 358 15.57 12.24 -19.44
CA ARG A 358 14.13 12.06 -19.66
C ARG A 358 13.56 11.00 -18.75
N VAL A 359 12.34 11.23 -18.30
CA VAL A 359 11.51 10.24 -17.58
C VAL A 359 10.27 9.92 -18.41
N MET A 360 9.94 8.64 -18.52
CA MET A 360 8.71 8.15 -19.17
C MET A 360 7.94 7.32 -18.16
N GLY A 361 6.76 7.79 -17.74
CA GLY A 361 5.89 7.06 -16.81
C GLY A 361 4.79 6.29 -17.53
N TRP A 362 4.60 5.01 -17.18
CA TRP A 362 3.52 4.17 -17.72
C TRP A 362 2.56 3.72 -16.62
N GLU A 363 1.28 4.02 -16.81
CA GLU A 363 0.21 3.71 -15.87
C GLU A 363 -1.07 3.31 -16.65
N VAL A 364 -1.87 2.42 -16.08
CA VAL A 364 -3.12 1.94 -16.69
C VAL A 364 -4.33 2.78 -16.31
N VAL A 365 -4.29 3.41 -15.14
CA VAL A 365 -5.38 4.22 -14.57
C VAL A 365 -5.34 5.63 -15.17
N PRO A 366 -6.35 6.05 -15.93
CA PRO A 366 -6.32 7.36 -16.60
C PRO A 366 -6.17 8.52 -15.64
N GLU A 367 -6.89 8.47 -14.53
CA GLU A 367 -6.90 9.52 -13.51
C GLU A 367 -5.50 9.69 -12.88
N ALA A 368 -4.77 8.60 -12.65
CA ALA A 368 -3.41 8.65 -12.11
C ALA A 368 -2.40 9.22 -13.13
N VAL A 369 -2.59 8.96 -14.43
CA VAL A 369 -1.78 9.59 -15.49
C VAL A 369 -1.96 11.10 -15.49
N GLU A 370 -3.20 11.58 -15.35
CA GLU A 370 -3.48 13.01 -15.28
C GLU A 370 -2.95 13.63 -13.99
N ASP A 371 -3.01 12.91 -12.85
CA ASP A 371 -2.38 13.33 -11.59
C ASP A 371 -0.86 13.47 -11.78
N ALA A 372 -0.20 12.50 -12.43
CA ALA A 372 1.24 12.56 -12.68
C ALA A 372 1.66 13.75 -13.56
N LYS A 373 0.86 14.08 -14.58
CA LYS A 373 1.09 15.26 -15.44
C LYS A 373 0.95 16.56 -14.66
N ARG A 374 -0.11 16.70 -13.85
CA ARG A 374 -0.29 17.87 -12.97
C ARG A 374 0.87 18.00 -11.98
N ASN A 375 1.29 16.88 -11.38
CA ASN A 375 2.41 16.86 -10.47
C ASN A 375 3.75 17.24 -11.15
N ALA A 376 3.96 16.91 -12.43
CA ALA A 376 5.10 17.42 -13.18
C ALA A 376 4.99 18.93 -13.39
N GLU A 377 3.82 19.43 -13.77
CA GLU A 377 3.56 20.84 -14.06
C GLU A 377 3.77 21.73 -12.82
N ILE A 378 3.17 21.37 -11.68
CA ILE A 378 3.29 22.17 -10.44
C ILE A 378 4.74 22.24 -9.92
N ASN A 379 5.58 21.25 -10.27
CA ASN A 379 7.00 21.22 -9.93
C ASN A 379 7.92 21.79 -11.04
N GLY A 380 7.37 22.29 -12.15
CA GLY A 380 8.16 22.80 -13.26
C GLY A 380 9.03 21.74 -13.95
N ILE A 381 8.68 20.45 -13.83
CA ILE A 381 9.44 19.34 -14.42
C ILE A 381 8.99 19.17 -15.88
N VAL A 382 9.89 19.51 -16.83
CA VAL A 382 9.60 19.52 -18.27
C VAL A 382 10.15 18.31 -19.02
N ASN A 383 10.94 17.47 -18.36
CA ASN A 383 11.58 16.29 -18.95
C ASN A 383 10.91 14.96 -18.53
N ALA A 384 9.69 15.03 -18.00
CA ALA A 384 8.89 13.86 -17.64
C ALA A 384 7.59 13.80 -18.43
N ASP A 385 7.35 12.67 -19.09
CA ASP A 385 6.15 12.41 -19.88
C ASP A 385 5.41 11.19 -19.32
N PHE A 386 4.08 11.28 -19.21
CA PHE A 386 3.25 10.20 -18.66
C PHE A 386 2.25 9.68 -19.68
N TYR A 387 2.17 8.34 -19.82
CA TYR A 387 1.39 7.67 -20.84
C TYR A 387 0.46 6.62 -20.21
N ARG A 388 -0.77 6.58 -20.73
CA ARG A 388 -1.69 5.50 -20.38
C ARG A 388 -1.31 4.23 -21.13
N VAL A 389 -0.71 3.26 -20.43
CA VAL A 389 -0.28 1.99 -21.00
C VAL A 389 -0.85 0.83 -20.17
N ASN A 390 -1.47 -0.13 -20.84
CA ASN A 390 -1.88 -1.38 -20.20
C ASN A 390 -0.79 -2.44 -20.40
N LEU A 391 0.08 -2.60 -19.41
CA LEU A 391 1.22 -3.53 -19.45
C LEU A 391 0.80 -4.98 -19.74
N ALA A 392 -0.37 -5.42 -19.23
CA ALA A 392 -0.89 -6.76 -19.50
C ALA A 392 -1.35 -6.99 -20.94
N LYS A 393 -1.42 -5.94 -21.76
CA LYS A 393 -1.76 -6.02 -23.19
C LYS A 393 -0.55 -5.87 -24.11
N LEU A 394 0.62 -5.60 -23.56
CA LEU A 394 1.84 -5.56 -24.33
C LEU A 394 2.21 -6.97 -24.83
N ASN A 395 2.86 -7.02 -25.98
CA ASN A 395 3.27 -8.28 -26.59
C ASN A 395 4.77 -8.26 -26.87
N ALA A 396 5.51 -9.06 -26.12
CA ALA A 396 6.96 -9.18 -26.21
C ALA A 396 7.45 -9.58 -27.64
N SER A 397 6.60 -10.23 -28.46
CA SER A 397 6.97 -10.60 -29.83
C SER A 397 7.22 -9.39 -30.75
N LYS A 398 6.79 -8.18 -30.36
CA LYS A 398 7.03 -6.95 -31.12
C LYS A 398 8.46 -6.42 -31.01
N GLY A 399 9.30 -7.03 -30.16
CA GLY A 399 10.65 -6.55 -29.86
C GLY A 399 10.65 -5.18 -29.13
N ALA A 400 11.82 -4.75 -28.68
CA ALA A 400 11.96 -3.54 -27.87
C ALA A 400 11.33 -2.28 -28.54
N GLN A 401 11.66 -2.01 -29.79
CA GLN A 401 11.14 -0.84 -30.51
C GLN A 401 9.63 -0.87 -30.73
N GLY A 402 9.05 -2.07 -30.87
CA GLY A 402 7.61 -2.23 -31.01
C GLY A 402 6.83 -2.10 -29.71
N LEU A 403 7.52 -2.30 -28.57
CA LEU A 403 6.98 -2.10 -27.21
C LEU A 403 6.97 -0.62 -26.84
N LEU A 404 8.02 0.12 -27.21
CA LEU A 404 8.21 1.53 -26.86
C LEU A 404 7.48 2.45 -27.86
N LYS A 405 6.14 2.31 -27.93
CA LYS A 405 5.28 3.15 -28.77
C LYS A 405 4.12 3.75 -27.97
N THR A 406 3.86 5.01 -28.22
CA THR A 406 2.67 5.69 -27.72
C THR A 406 1.40 5.22 -28.45
N ALA A 407 0.23 5.56 -27.92
CA ALA A 407 -1.05 5.20 -28.55
C ALA A 407 -1.24 5.82 -29.95
N ASP A 408 -0.64 6.99 -30.19
CA ASP A 408 -0.62 7.70 -31.46
C ASP A 408 0.53 7.25 -32.41
N GLY A 409 1.26 6.19 -32.04
CA GLY A 409 2.27 5.52 -32.87
C GLY A 409 3.67 6.11 -32.82
N ARG A 410 3.93 7.16 -32.02
CA ARG A 410 5.28 7.72 -31.84
C ARG A 410 6.17 6.70 -31.14
N THR A 411 7.40 6.54 -31.62
CA THR A 411 8.42 5.70 -31.00
C THR A 411 9.05 6.46 -29.83
N LEU A 412 9.08 5.83 -28.65
CA LEU A 412 9.78 6.32 -27.48
C LEU A 412 11.24 5.86 -27.49
N PRO A 413 12.15 6.63 -26.88
CA PRO A 413 13.55 6.23 -26.78
C PRO A 413 13.71 5.00 -25.89
N MET A 414 14.83 4.26 -26.10
CA MET A 414 15.20 3.13 -25.24
C MET A 414 15.59 3.64 -23.87
N PRO A 415 15.05 3.08 -22.78
CA PRO A 415 15.47 3.46 -21.43
C PRO A 415 16.80 2.81 -21.08
N ASP A 416 17.63 3.57 -20.36
CA ASP A 416 18.83 3.06 -19.70
C ASP A 416 18.48 2.41 -18.36
N ILE A 417 17.49 2.94 -17.68
CA ILE A 417 17.05 2.52 -16.35
C ILE A 417 15.53 2.27 -16.39
N VAL A 418 15.11 1.15 -15.79
CA VAL A 418 13.69 0.89 -15.50
C VAL A 418 13.47 0.91 -14.00
N ILE A 419 12.54 1.75 -13.54
CA ILE A 419 11.97 1.68 -12.20
C ILE A 419 10.66 0.90 -12.31
N THR A 420 10.37 0.00 -11.37
CA THR A 420 9.10 -0.73 -11.34
C THR A 420 8.60 -0.90 -9.92
N ASP A 421 7.34 -0.53 -9.66
CA ASP A 421 6.66 -0.70 -8.35
C ASP A 421 5.30 -1.38 -8.57
N PRO A 422 5.28 -2.70 -8.88
CA PRO A 422 4.04 -3.40 -9.14
C PRO A 422 3.23 -3.62 -7.86
N ALA A 423 1.92 -3.83 -8.00
CA ALA A 423 1.05 -4.23 -6.91
C ALA A 423 1.49 -5.58 -6.28
N ARG A 424 0.94 -5.92 -5.10
CA ARG A 424 1.31 -7.11 -4.29
C ARG A 424 1.48 -8.44 -5.03
N PRO A 425 0.78 -8.76 -6.15
CA PRO A 425 1.04 -9.99 -6.91
C PRO A 425 2.39 -10.04 -7.63
N GLY A 426 3.11 -8.91 -7.72
CA GLY A 426 4.33 -8.77 -8.51
C GLY A 426 4.06 -8.70 -10.01
N MET A 427 5.06 -8.99 -10.80
CA MET A 427 5.00 -9.02 -12.25
C MET A 427 4.56 -10.42 -12.75
N ASP A 428 3.87 -10.45 -13.88
CA ASP A 428 3.59 -11.71 -14.57
C ASP A 428 4.73 -12.06 -15.55
N ALA A 429 4.70 -13.29 -16.07
CA ALA A 429 5.74 -13.78 -16.97
C ALA A 429 5.86 -12.93 -18.25
N ALA A 430 4.73 -12.41 -18.75
CA ALA A 430 4.73 -11.59 -19.96
C ALA A 430 5.46 -10.25 -19.73
N LEU A 431 5.31 -9.64 -18.55
CA LEU A 431 6.03 -8.41 -18.21
C LEU A 431 7.52 -8.67 -17.98
N ILE A 432 7.89 -9.81 -17.39
CA ILE A 432 9.30 -10.24 -17.30
C ILE A 432 9.94 -10.34 -18.69
N ASP A 433 9.25 -10.99 -19.65
CA ASP A 433 9.72 -11.08 -21.03
C ASP A 433 9.85 -9.70 -21.70
N ILE A 434 8.91 -8.79 -21.40
CA ILE A 434 8.96 -7.39 -21.90
C ILE A 434 10.20 -6.68 -21.36
N LEU A 435 10.49 -6.78 -20.06
CA LEU A 435 11.67 -6.16 -19.47
C LEU A 435 12.98 -6.68 -20.10
N ARG A 436 13.06 -7.99 -20.34
CA ARG A 436 14.20 -8.59 -21.04
C ARG A 436 14.35 -8.09 -22.47
N LYS A 437 13.24 -7.87 -23.18
CA LYS A 437 13.24 -7.32 -24.54
C LYS A 437 13.60 -5.84 -24.60
N ILE A 438 13.14 -5.05 -23.60
CA ILE A 438 13.52 -3.64 -23.45
C ILE A 438 15.04 -3.55 -23.22
N GLY A 439 15.61 -4.42 -22.40
CA GLY A 439 17.06 -4.53 -22.24
C GLY A 439 17.73 -3.33 -21.60
N ALA A 440 17.06 -2.66 -20.66
CA ALA A 440 17.63 -1.56 -19.91
C ALA A 440 18.90 -1.99 -19.18
N LYS A 441 19.89 -1.11 -19.04
CA LYS A 441 21.16 -1.39 -18.36
C LYS A 441 20.94 -1.74 -16.88
N ARG A 442 19.91 -1.15 -16.28
CA ARG A 442 19.57 -1.33 -14.87
C ARG A 442 18.06 -1.41 -14.64
N ILE A 443 17.64 -2.28 -13.73
CA ILE A 443 16.28 -2.34 -13.20
C ILE A 443 16.33 -2.05 -11.70
N VAL A 444 15.53 -1.08 -11.25
CA VAL A 444 15.27 -0.79 -9.84
C VAL A 444 13.86 -1.26 -9.52
N TYR A 445 13.75 -2.36 -8.76
CA TYR A 445 12.48 -3.00 -8.45
C TYR A 445 12.07 -2.73 -7.01
N VAL A 446 11.07 -1.86 -6.81
CA VAL A 446 10.42 -1.57 -5.53
C VAL A 446 9.28 -2.56 -5.32
N SER A 447 9.10 -3.11 -4.13
CA SER A 447 8.03 -4.07 -3.85
C SER A 447 7.59 -4.09 -2.39
N CYS A 448 6.27 -4.10 -2.17
CA CYS A 448 5.65 -4.33 -0.86
C CYS A 448 5.47 -5.83 -0.51
N ASN A 449 5.97 -6.74 -1.35
CA ASN A 449 5.87 -8.18 -1.12
C ASN A 449 7.18 -8.90 -1.50
N PRO A 450 8.07 -9.14 -0.53
CA PRO A 450 9.36 -9.79 -0.80
C PRO A 450 9.26 -11.16 -1.47
N SER A 451 8.17 -11.92 -1.23
CA SER A 451 8.02 -13.24 -1.84
C SER A 451 7.75 -13.19 -3.34
N THR A 452 6.92 -12.23 -3.79
CA THR A 452 6.66 -12.05 -5.22
C THR A 452 7.84 -11.39 -5.91
N GLN A 453 8.51 -10.44 -5.26
CA GLN A 453 9.75 -9.85 -5.76
C GLN A 453 10.82 -10.92 -5.96
N ALA A 454 11.07 -11.77 -4.97
CA ALA A 454 12.07 -12.85 -5.06
C ALA A 454 11.76 -13.84 -6.21
N ARG A 455 10.47 -14.17 -6.45
CA ARG A 455 10.03 -14.97 -7.60
C ARG A 455 10.37 -14.29 -8.93
N ASP A 456 10.08 -13.00 -9.03
CA ASP A 456 10.30 -12.24 -10.26
C ASP A 456 11.78 -12.02 -10.51
N LEU A 457 12.59 -11.80 -9.46
CA LEU A 457 14.05 -11.74 -9.54
C LEU A 457 14.64 -13.06 -10.07
N LEU A 458 14.18 -14.20 -9.55
CA LEU A 458 14.60 -15.51 -10.06
C LEU A 458 14.31 -15.65 -11.55
N ALA A 459 13.16 -15.15 -12.01
CA ALA A 459 12.80 -15.17 -13.42
C ALA A 459 13.69 -14.24 -14.25
N LEU A 460 13.99 -13.02 -13.78
CA LEU A 460 14.85 -12.05 -14.48
C LEU A 460 16.32 -12.50 -14.56
N THR A 461 16.82 -13.19 -13.53
CA THR A 461 18.23 -13.64 -13.45
C THR A 461 18.48 -15.03 -14.07
N SER A 462 17.41 -15.74 -14.50
CA SER A 462 17.59 -17.05 -15.11
C SER A 462 18.35 -16.95 -16.45
N SER A 463 19.22 -17.91 -16.73
CA SER A 463 20.03 -18.00 -17.95
C SER A 463 19.20 -18.39 -19.20
N SER A 464 17.98 -18.88 -19.02
CA SER A 464 17.11 -19.26 -20.13
C SER A 464 16.47 -18.02 -20.74
N THR A 465 17.16 -17.38 -21.68
CA THR A 465 16.71 -16.21 -22.44
C THR A 465 16.48 -16.59 -23.90
N GLY A 466 15.46 -15.98 -24.52
CA GLY A 466 15.25 -16.08 -25.97
C GLY A 466 16.28 -15.25 -26.74
N PRO A 467 16.36 -15.41 -28.07
CA PRO A 467 17.23 -14.59 -28.90
C PRO A 467 16.92 -13.09 -28.69
N GLY A 468 17.98 -12.31 -28.41
CA GLY A 468 17.88 -10.86 -28.20
C GLY A 468 17.27 -10.46 -26.85
N ASP A 469 17.17 -11.37 -25.88
CA ASP A 469 16.79 -11.07 -24.51
C ASP A 469 18.00 -10.68 -23.67
N THR A 470 17.83 -9.69 -22.80
CA THR A 470 18.85 -9.30 -21.81
C THR A 470 18.73 -10.20 -20.59
N ALA A 471 19.85 -10.73 -20.14
CA ALA A 471 20.00 -11.37 -18.85
C ALA A 471 20.40 -10.34 -17.79
N TYR A 472 19.95 -10.54 -16.55
CA TYR A 472 20.23 -9.63 -15.45
C TYR A 472 20.95 -10.34 -14.30
N GLU A 473 21.79 -9.61 -13.60
CA GLU A 473 22.43 -10.02 -12.36
C GLU A 473 21.84 -9.24 -11.19
N PHE A 474 21.45 -9.95 -10.13
CA PHE A 474 20.95 -9.33 -8.91
C PHE A 474 22.11 -8.79 -8.09
N LYS A 475 22.11 -7.47 -7.80
CA LYS A 475 23.23 -6.76 -7.15
C LYS A 475 23.01 -6.50 -5.66
N SER A 476 21.85 -5.99 -5.29
CA SER A 476 21.54 -5.63 -3.90
C SER A 476 20.03 -5.60 -3.65
N CYS A 477 19.66 -5.67 -2.38
CA CYS A 477 18.29 -5.43 -1.94
C CYS A 477 18.28 -4.68 -0.62
N THR A 478 17.65 -3.53 -0.59
CA THR A 478 17.51 -2.69 0.61
C THR A 478 16.07 -2.72 1.12
N PRO A 479 15.79 -3.38 2.25
CA PRO A 479 14.49 -3.29 2.92
C PRO A 479 14.24 -1.90 3.49
N VAL A 480 13.01 -1.40 3.40
CA VAL A 480 12.59 -0.09 3.93
C VAL A 480 11.36 -0.25 4.80
N ASP A 481 11.43 0.22 6.04
CA ASP A 481 10.29 0.17 6.96
C ASP A 481 9.32 1.32 6.73
N MET A 482 8.43 1.15 5.76
CA MET A 482 7.32 2.09 5.49
C MET A 482 6.21 2.01 6.53
N PHE A 483 6.10 0.90 7.27
CA PHE A 483 4.96 0.58 8.13
C PHE A 483 5.40 0.08 9.51
N PRO A 484 6.00 0.94 10.36
CA PRO A 484 6.32 0.60 11.75
C PRO A 484 5.16 -0.09 12.47
N HIS A 485 5.48 -0.99 13.39
CA HIS A 485 4.53 -1.77 14.18
C HIS A 485 3.70 -2.79 13.40
N THR A 486 4.05 -3.04 12.13
CA THR A 486 3.42 -4.06 11.29
C THR A 486 4.47 -4.96 10.64
N PRO A 487 4.12 -6.17 10.17
CA PRO A 487 5.05 -7.05 9.45
C PRO A 487 5.36 -6.59 8.02
N HIS A 488 4.68 -5.55 7.52
CA HIS A 488 4.86 -5.08 6.16
C HIS A 488 6.22 -4.40 6.00
N VAL A 489 6.88 -4.68 4.87
CA VAL A 489 8.16 -4.10 4.48
C VAL A 489 8.13 -3.80 2.99
N GLU A 490 8.66 -2.66 2.60
CA GLU A 490 9.04 -2.38 1.22
C GLU A 490 10.49 -2.85 1.00
N SER A 491 10.84 -3.22 -0.22
CA SER A 491 12.20 -3.59 -0.57
C SER A 491 12.57 -3.07 -1.95
N ILE A 492 13.79 -2.56 -2.08
CA ILE A 492 14.34 -2.01 -3.31
C ILE A 492 15.43 -2.97 -3.79
N ALA A 493 15.17 -3.68 -4.88
CA ALA A 493 16.14 -4.58 -5.50
C ALA A 493 16.77 -3.94 -6.74
N VAL A 494 18.07 -4.11 -6.90
CA VAL A 494 18.84 -3.61 -8.04
C VAL A 494 19.33 -4.77 -8.88
N LEU A 495 19.07 -4.70 -10.19
CA LEU A 495 19.59 -5.65 -11.17
C LEU A 495 20.34 -4.89 -12.27
N ASP A 496 21.50 -5.39 -12.64
CA ASP A 496 22.26 -4.88 -13.77
C ASP A 496 22.21 -5.88 -14.94
N ALA A 497 22.12 -5.35 -16.15
CA ALA A 497 22.25 -6.16 -17.35
C ALA A 497 23.64 -6.81 -17.39
N THR A 498 23.66 -8.12 -17.60
CA THR A 498 24.95 -8.80 -17.87
C THR A 498 25.35 -8.50 -19.30
N THR A 499 26.55 -7.93 -19.48
CA THR A 499 27.15 -7.85 -20.82
C THR A 499 27.33 -9.30 -21.31
N CYS A 500 26.52 -9.72 -22.30
CA CYS A 500 26.91 -10.90 -23.05
C CYS A 500 28.28 -10.58 -23.71
N ASN A 501 29.36 -11.18 -23.21
CA ASN A 501 30.55 -11.31 -24.01
C ASN A 501 30.15 -12.21 -25.21
N VAL A 502 29.84 -11.55 -26.34
CA VAL A 502 29.70 -12.21 -27.66
C VAL A 502 31.06 -12.53 -28.16
#